data_d28f7ae7776d75c27bd807ef71342d91
#
_entry.id   d28f7ae7776d75c27bd807ef71342d91
#
_cell.length_a   1.000
_cell.length_b   1.000
_cell.length_c   1.000
_cell.angle_alpha   90.00
_cell.angle_beta   90.00
_cell.angle_gamma   90.00
#
_symmetry.space_group_name_H-M   'P 1'
#
loop_
_entity.id
_entity.type
_entity.pdbx_description
1 polymer ?
#
loop_
_entity_poly.entity_id
_entity_poly.type
_entity_poly.pdbx_seq_one_letter_code
_entity_poly.pdbx_strand_id
1 'polypeptide(L)'
;GCMKGQKTSAEVGGMGHSVKRKEDARFIRGKGKYTDDVVLPGMLHMDIVRSPYAYAKIKSINTDKAMAIPGVHAVITGEVLKGYNLHWMPTLMSDTQMVLPTDTVMYQAQEVAAVIADDRYIAADGVEAVEVEYEPMQAVVDPFKAMKADAPVLRKDKEGKTDNHIWHWETGDAEKTEQVFKNADVVVEEKVYLPRIHVCSIETCGCVASFDPADGKLTVWMTTQAPHAIRTVFALVAGHVGLSEEKIRIISPDIG
;
A
#
# COMPACT_ATOMS: atom_id res chain seq x y z
N GLY A 1 59.53 -18.84 -12.59
CA GLY A 1 58.76 -17.65 -12.73
C GLY A 1 57.29 -17.91 -12.38
N CYS A 2 56.85 -17.42 -11.25
CA CYS A 2 55.41 -17.51 -10.85
C CYS A 2 54.62 -16.65 -11.83
N MET A 3 53.78 -17.26 -12.68
CA MET A 3 52.84 -16.52 -13.49
C MET A 3 51.91 -15.75 -12.53
N LYS A 4 52.01 -14.43 -12.54
CA LYS A 4 50.99 -13.58 -11.90
C LYS A 4 49.71 -13.83 -12.69
N GLY A 5 48.73 -14.49 -12.06
CA GLY A 5 47.41 -14.70 -12.65
C GLY A 5 46.87 -13.38 -13.18
N GLN A 6 46.32 -13.36 -14.39
CA GLN A 6 45.58 -12.23 -14.91
C GLN A 6 44.39 -11.95 -13.96
N LYS A 7 44.32 -10.72 -13.48
CA LYS A 7 43.15 -10.30 -12.67
C LYS A 7 41.90 -10.45 -13.51
N THR A 8 40.85 -11.05 -12.93
CA THR A 8 39.55 -11.12 -13.57
C THR A 8 38.92 -9.72 -13.65
N SER A 9 37.94 -9.52 -14.53
CA SER A 9 37.21 -8.24 -14.62
C SER A 9 36.60 -7.83 -13.28
N ALA A 10 36.22 -8.78 -12.43
CA ALA A 10 35.74 -8.55 -11.08
C ALA A 10 36.79 -7.98 -10.11
N GLU A 11 38.08 -8.22 -10.36
CA GLU A 11 39.20 -7.73 -9.54
C GLU A 11 39.65 -6.31 -9.92
N VAL A 12 39.38 -5.88 -11.16
CA VAL A 12 39.73 -4.53 -11.64
C VAL A 12 38.57 -3.54 -11.61
N GLY A 13 37.39 -3.97 -11.22
CA GLY A 13 36.18 -3.16 -11.23
C GLY A 13 35.48 -3.12 -12.59
N GLY A 14 34.30 -2.53 -12.65
CA GLY A 14 33.47 -2.43 -13.86
C GLY A 14 32.35 -3.46 -13.90
N MET A 15 31.89 -3.80 -15.09
CA MET A 15 30.80 -4.75 -15.29
C MET A 15 31.15 -6.12 -14.71
N GLY A 16 30.29 -6.70 -13.89
CA GLY A 16 30.53 -7.97 -13.19
C GLY A 16 31.33 -7.84 -11.88
N HIS A 17 31.76 -6.62 -11.49
CA HIS A 17 32.41 -6.39 -10.21
C HIS A 17 31.39 -6.35 -9.07
N SER A 18 31.73 -7.01 -7.95
CA SER A 18 30.91 -6.97 -6.73
C SER A 18 31.05 -5.63 -6.03
N VAL A 19 30.03 -4.80 -6.11
CA VAL A 19 29.99 -3.49 -5.43
C VAL A 19 29.29 -3.63 -4.09
N LYS A 20 29.95 -3.20 -3.01
CA LYS A 20 29.35 -3.17 -1.66
C LYS A 20 28.47 -1.94 -1.52
N ARG A 21 27.31 -2.09 -0.86
CA ARG A 21 26.46 -0.95 -0.51
C ARG A 21 27.16 -0.10 0.55
N LYS A 22 26.97 1.21 0.48
CA LYS A 22 27.54 2.15 1.47
C LYS A 22 26.99 1.91 2.88
N GLU A 23 25.76 1.44 2.97
CA GLU A 23 25.01 1.18 4.20
C GLU A 23 25.45 -0.09 4.93
N ASP A 24 26.06 -1.07 4.24
CA ASP A 24 26.38 -2.38 4.82
C ASP A 24 27.20 -2.28 6.10
N ALA A 25 28.16 -1.35 6.15
CA ALA A 25 29.03 -1.18 7.31
C ALA A 25 28.26 -0.74 8.57
N ARG A 26 27.16 0.02 8.45
CA ARG A 26 26.33 0.40 9.61
C ARG A 26 25.27 -0.64 9.92
N PHE A 27 24.72 -1.34 8.92
CA PHE A 27 23.75 -2.40 9.14
C PHE A 27 24.33 -3.56 9.95
N ILE A 28 25.50 -4.07 9.58
CA ILE A 28 26.14 -5.18 10.31
C ILE A 28 26.60 -4.80 11.74
N ARG A 29 26.57 -3.51 12.09
CA ARG A 29 26.87 -3.00 13.43
C ARG A 29 25.62 -2.65 14.23
N GLY A 30 24.42 -3.00 13.75
CA GLY A 30 23.15 -2.67 14.39
C GLY A 30 22.81 -1.18 14.41
N LYS A 31 23.36 -0.40 13.46
CA LYS A 31 23.15 1.06 13.36
C LYS A 31 22.15 1.44 12.26
N GLY A 32 21.40 0.48 11.76
CA GLY A 32 20.26 0.74 10.90
C GLY A 32 19.16 1.50 11.65
N LYS A 33 18.40 2.33 10.93
CA LYS A 33 17.25 3.06 11.47
C LYS A 33 16.06 2.87 10.55
N TYR A 34 15.09 2.11 11.03
CA TYR A 34 13.88 1.77 10.32
C TYR A 34 12.70 2.62 10.82
N THR A 35 11.57 2.53 10.17
CA THR A 35 10.38 3.32 10.57
C THR A 35 9.97 3.06 12.02
N ASP A 36 10.03 1.81 12.48
CA ASP A 36 9.67 1.44 13.87
C ASP A 36 10.66 1.96 14.93
N ASP A 37 11.86 2.40 14.52
CA ASP A 37 12.85 3.03 15.41
C ASP A 37 12.59 4.54 15.63
N VAL A 38 11.65 5.13 14.90
CA VAL A 38 11.27 6.54 15.04
C VAL A 38 10.34 6.69 16.23
N VAL A 39 10.80 7.37 17.26
CA VAL A 39 10.02 7.66 18.48
C VAL A 39 9.98 9.16 18.70
N LEU A 40 8.78 9.71 18.82
CA LEU A 40 8.54 11.14 19.09
C LEU A 40 7.88 11.32 20.46
N PRO A 41 8.18 12.42 21.16
CA PRO A 41 7.50 12.73 22.43
C PRO A 41 5.98 12.83 22.26
N GLY A 42 5.24 12.15 23.13
CA GLY A 42 3.77 12.16 23.08
C GLY A 42 3.16 11.36 21.92
N MET A 43 3.94 10.53 21.25
CA MET A 43 3.48 9.71 20.12
C MET A 43 2.39 8.74 20.56
N LEU A 44 1.30 8.69 19.80
CA LEU A 44 0.25 7.67 19.89
C LEU A 44 0.53 6.52 18.94
N HIS A 45 -0.13 5.40 19.17
CA HIS A 45 0.00 4.19 18.35
C HIS A 45 -1.32 3.90 17.66
N MET A 46 -1.23 3.53 16.39
CA MET A 46 -2.38 3.15 15.57
C MET A 46 -2.30 1.67 15.21
N ASP A 47 -3.42 0.97 15.34
CA ASP A 47 -3.59 -0.38 14.83
C ASP A 47 -4.87 -0.46 14.01
N ILE A 48 -4.97 -1.45 13.13
CA ILE A 48 -5.97 -1.52 12.07
C ILE A 48 -6.89 -2.71 12.27
N VAL A 49 -8.19 -2.45 12.21
CA VAL A 49 -9.23 -3.47 12.07
C VAL A 49 -9.27 -3.91 10.62
N ARG A 50 -9.08 -5.20 10.36
CA ARG A 50 -9.01 -5.76 9.01
C ARG A 50 -10.14 -6.73 8.72
N SER A 51 -10.60 -6.74 7.46
CA SER A 51 -11.64 -7.66 7.02
C SER A 51 -11.15 -9.12 7.04
N PRO A 52 -11.92 -10.04 7.64
CA PRO A 52 -11.67 -11.47 7.51
C PRO A 52 -12.18 -12.04 6.16
N TYR A 53 -12.96 -11.26 5.41
CA TYR A 53 -13.60 -11.68 4.16
C TYR A 53 -12.95 -11.05 2.94
N ALA A 54 -12.92 -11.81 1.85
CA ALA A 54 -12.47 -11.33 0.55
C ALA A 54 -13.48 -10.40 -0.14
N TYR A 55 -14.77 -10.60 0.10
CA TYR A 55 -15.85 -9.76 -0.41
C TYR A 55 -17.05 -9.85 0.53
N ALA A 56 -17.43 -8.72 1.10
CA ALA A 56 -18.56 -8.66 2.03
C ALA A 56 -19.11 -7.24 2.13
N LYS A 57 -20.41 -7.14 2.41
CA LYS A 57 -21.00 -5.87 2.86
C LYS A 57 -20.64 -5.63 4.32
N ILE A 58 -20.41 -4.37 4.66
CA ILE A 58 -20.32 -3.89 6.04
C ILE A 58 -21.73 -3.48 6.45
N LYS A 59 -22.35 -4.25 7.34
CA LYS A 59 -23.69 -3.95 7.86
C LYS A 59 -23.64 -2.87 8.92
N SER A 60 -22.66 -2.95 9.81
CA SER A 60 -22.44 -1.97 10.87
C SER A 60 -21.00 -2.05 11.39
N ILE A 61 -20.53 -0.93 11.94
CA ILE A 61 -19.28 -0.83 12.71
C ILE A 61 -19.64 -0.19 14.03
N ASN A 62 -19.52 -0.95 15.14
CA ASN A 62 -19.75 -0.45 16.49
C ASN A 62 -18.40 -0.23 17.18
N THR A 63 -18.11 1.01 17.51
CA THR A 63 -16.84 1.43 18.11
C THR A 63 -16.95 1.67 19.62
N ASP A 64 -18.13 1.53 20.24
CA ASP A 64 -18.39 1.92 21.62
C ASP A 64 -17.51 1.18 22.62
N LYS A 65 -17.37 -0.14 22.49
CA LYS A 65 -16.53 -0.95 23.38
C LYS A 65 -15.05 -0.58 23.26
N ALA A 66 -14.56 -0.31 22.05
CA ALA A 66 -13.19 0.12 21.84
C ALA A 66 -12.94 1.51 22.46
N MET A 67 -13.84 2.45 22.26
CA MET A 67 -13.74 3.78 22.85
C MET A 67 -13.84 3.78 24.39
N ALA A 68 -14.45 2.76 24.99
CA ALA A 68 -14.55 2.61 26.44
C ALA A 68 -13.24 2.10 27.08
N ILE A 69 -12.29 1.59 26.31
CA ILE A 69 -11.00 1.11 26.83
C ILE A 69 -10.16 2.31 27.27
N PRO A 70 -9.69 2.35 28.53
CA PRO A 70 -8.77 3.40 28.97
C PRO A 70 -7.50 3.45 28.11
N GLY A 71 -7.16 4.63 27.62
CA GLY A 71 -6.01 4.84 26.73
C GLY A 71 -6.32 4.77 25.23
N VAL A 72 -7.53 4.41 24.83
CA VAL A 72 -7.99 4.59 23.45
C VAL A 72 -8.49 6.02 23.26
N HIS A 73 -7.91 6.73 22.31
CA HIS A 73 -8.22 8.13 22.03
C HIS A 73 -9.25 8.30 20.91
N ALA A 74 -9.17 7.46 19.88
CA ALA A 74 -10.06 7.55 18.73
C ALA A 74 -10.19 6.21 18.00
N VAL A 75 -11.32 6.03 17.33
CA VAL A 75 -11.52 5.01 16.31
C VAL A 75 -11.95 5.71 15.03
N ILE A 76 -11.11 5.63 14.00
CA ILE A 76 -11.34 6.26 12.69
C ILE A 76 -11.99 5.24 11.77
N THR A 77 -13.14 5.57 11.21
CA THR A 77 -13.87 4.75 10.23
C THR A 77 -13.96 5.48 8.89
N GLY A 78 -14.42 4.81 7.85
CA GLY A 78 -14.69 5.43 6.56
C GLY A 78 -15.68 6.58 6.64
N GLU A 79 -16.70 6.49 7.50
CA GLU A 79 -17.65 7.58 7.72
C GLU A 79 -17.00 8.81 8.36
N VAL A 80 -16.06 8.63 9.29
CA VAL A 80 -15.28 9.73 9.86
C VAL A 80 -14.49 10.43 8.77
N LEU A 81 -13.77 9.69 7.94
CA LEU A 81 -12.99 10.26 6.83
C LEU A 81 -13.87 10.96 5.79
N LYS A 82 -15.04 10.41 5.51
CA LYS A 82 -16.02 11.02 4.61
C LYS A 82 -16.49 12.38 5.13
N GLY A 83 -16.68 12.53 6.44
CA GLY A 83 -17.04 13.80 7.07
C GLY A 83 -16.01 14.91 6.84
N TYR A 84 -14.74 14.55 6.64
CA TYR A 84 -13.64 15.46 6.31
C TYR A 84 -13.29 15.49 4.83
N ASN A 85 -14.00 14.76 3.97
CA ASN A 85 -13.68 14.57 2.56
C ASN A 85 -12.26 14.01 2.34
N LEU A 86 -11.82 13.09 3.19
CA LEU A 86 -10.52 12.41 3.16
C LEU A 86 -10.65 10.91 2.87
N HIS A 87 -11.75 10.47 2.28
CA HIS A 87 -12.10 9.06 2.16
C HIS A 87 -11.69 8.40 0.84
N TRP A 88 -11.20 9.18 -0.12
CA TRP A 88 -10.75 8.68 -1.42
C TRP A 88 -9.27 8.94 -1.63
N MET A 89 -8.60 8.00 -2.30
CA MET A 89 -7.22 8.15 -2.75
C MET A 89 -7.06 7.63 -4.17
N PRO A 90 -6.15 8.25 -4.98
CA PRO A 90 -5.85 7.76 -6.32
C PRO A 90 -5.06 6.45 -6.25
N THR A 91 -5.16 5.66 -7.33
CA THR A 91 -4.28 4.52 -7.60
C THR A 91 -3.31 4.86 -8.74
N LEU A 92 -2.32 4.01 -8.98
CA LEU A 92 -1.34 4.20 -10.05
C LEU A 92 -1.97 4.13 -11.46
N MET A 93 -3.15 3.53 -11.60
CA MET A 93 -3.81 3.29 -12.89
C MET A 93 -4.96 4.25 -13.16
N SER A 94 -4.86 5.49 -12.70
CA SER A 94 -5.88 6.52 -12.88
C SER A 94 -7.25 6.16 -12.32
N ASP A 95 -7.29 5.17 -11.46
CA ASP A 95 -8.47 4.78 -10.69
C ASP A 95 -8.41 5.39 -9.29
N THR A 96 -9.48 5.30 -8.53
CA THR A 96 -9.55 5.72 -7.14
C THR A 96 -10.06 4.59 -6.26
N GLN A 97 -9.71 4.63 -4.99
CA GLN A 97 -10.22 3.70 -3.99
C GLN A 97 -10.54 4.44 -2.69
N MET A 98 -11.37 3.83 -1.87
CA MET A 98 -11.61 4.35 -0.53
C MET A 98 -10.39 4.11 0.36
N VAL A 99 -10.06 5.09 1.20
CA VAL A 99 -9.01 4.94 2.23
C VAL A 99 -9.45 3.92 3.26
N LEU A 100 -10.67 4.08 3.78
CA LEU A 100 -11.39 3.09 4.61
C LEU A 100 -12.80 2.91 4.02
N PRO A 101 -13.26 1.67 3.81
CA PRO A 101 -14.56 1.42 3.23
C PRO A 101 -15.71 1.84 4.15
N THR A 102 -16.83 2.24 3.55
CA THR A 102 -18.06 2.58 4.28
C THR A 102 -19.11 1.48 4.18
N ASP A 103 -19.16 0.73 3.08
CA ASP A 103 -20.23 -0.23 2.80
C ASP A 103 -19.77 -1.61 2.34
N THR A 104 -18.61 -1.73 1.71
CA THR A 104 -18.16 -3.00 1.13
C THR A 104 -16.65 -3.17 1.28
N VAL A 105 -16.22 -4.36 1.73
CA VAL A 105 -14.81 -4.80 1.68
C VAL A 105 -14.61 -5.64 0.42
N MET A 106 -13.47 -5.46 -0.25
CA MET A 106 -13.18 -5.99 -1.59
C MET A 106 -12.01 -6.97 -1.65
N TYR A 107 -11.26 -7.13 -0.55
CA TYR A 107 -10.20 -8.12 -0.43
C TYR A 107 -9.98 -8.50 1.03
N GLN A 108 -9.47 -9.69 1.25
CA GLN A 108 -9.14 -10.17 2.59
C GLN A 108 -8.03 -9.29 3.21
N ALA A 109 -8.17 -9.01 4.50
CA ALA A 109 -7.30 -8.12 5.26
C ALA A 109 -7.36 -6.64 4.84
N GLN A 110 -8.38 -6.22 4.07
CA GLN A 110 -8.63 -4.80 3.82
C GLN A 110 -8.79 -4.03 5.13
N GLU A 111 -8.21 -2.86 5.19
CA GLU A 111 -8.33 -1.93 6.31
C GLU A 111 -9.77 -1.43 6.42
N VAL A 112 -10.40 -1.58 7.58
CA VAL A 112 -11.80 -1.20 7.83
C VAL A 112 -11.92 -0.03 8.80
N ALA A 113 -11.10 -0.03 9.84
CA ALA A 113 -11.06 1.04 10.83
C ALA A 113 -9.65 1.12 11.44
N ALA A 114 -9.31 2.29 11.98
CA ALA A 114 -8.05 2.53 12.67
C ALA A 114 -8.31 2.89 14.13
N VAL A 115 -7.67 2.21 15.07
CA VAL A 115 -7.72 2.50 16.50
C VAL A 115 -6.45 3.24 16.90
N ILE A 116 -6.60 4.38 17.58
CA ILE A 116 -5.50 5.23 18.05
C ILE A 116 -5.49 5.19 19.57
N ALA A 117 -4.35 4.80 20.16
CA ALA A 117 -4.22 4.59 21.60
C ALA A 117 -2.84 5.04 22.13
N ASP A 118 -2.70 5.05 23.46
CA ASP A 118 -1.47 5.44 24.15
C ASP A 118 -0.28 4.55 23.80
N ASP A 119 -0.51 3.26 23.59
CA ASP A 119 0.52 2.30 23.22
C ASP A 119 -0.02 1.23 22.26
N ARG A 120 0.88 0.40 21.71
CA ARG A 120 0.52 -0.64 20.75
C ARG A 120 -0.35 -1.74 21.33
N TYR A 121 -0.25 -2.03 22.62
CA TYR A 121 -1.04 -3.09 23.28
C TYR A 121 -2.47 -2.64 23.49
N ILE A 122 -2.67 -1.41 23.93
CA ILE A 122 -4.01 -0.80 24.05
C ILE A 122 -4.66 -0.64 22.69
N ALA A 123 -3.88 -0.26 21.66
CA ALA A 123 -4.38 -0.19 20.29
C ALA A 123 -4.85 -1.55 19.78
N ALA A 124 -4.11 -2.63 20.06
CA ALA A 124 -4.50 -3.99 19.72
C ALA A 124 -5.77 -4.45 20.45
N ASP A 125 -5.89 -4.16 21.75
CA ASP A 125 -7.11 -4.42 22.51
C ASP A 125 -8.30 -3.66 21.93
N GLY A 126 -8.09 -2.41 21.52
CA GLY A 126 -9.09 -1.61 20.84
C GLY A 126 -9.55 -2.20 19.52
N VAL A 127 -8.64 -2.71 18.72
CA VAL A 127 -8.96 -3.41 17.46
C VAL A 127 -9.85 -4.62 17.70
N GLU A 128 -9.55 -5.45 18.70
CA GLU A 128 -10.39 -6.59 19.08
C GLU A 128 -11.78 -6.18 19.60
N ALA A 129 -11.89 -5.01 20.18
CA ALA A 129 -13.15 -4.51 20.75
C ALA A 129 -14.06 -3.81 19.71
N VAL A 130 -13.56 -3.48 18.53
CA VAL A 130 -14.38 -2.96 17.43
C VAL A 130 -15.23 -4.11 16.87
N GLU A 131 -16.55 -3.92 16.88
CA GLU A 131 -17.49 -4.92 16.38
C GLU A 131 -17.93 -4.55 14.97
N VAL A 132 -17.59 -5.38 13.99
CA VAL A 132 -17.99 -5.21 12.60
C VAL A 132 -18.91 -6.34 12.21
N GLU A 133 -20.12 -6.02 11.77
CA GLU A 133 -21.06 -6.99 11.21
C GLU A 133 -20.92 -7.02 9.71
N TYR A 134 -20.55 -8.18 9.17
CA TYR A 134 -20.36 -8.42 7.75
C TYR A 134 -21.48 -9.30 7.17
N GLU A 135 -21.84 -9.05 5.92
CA GLU A 135 -22.60 -9.96 5.09
C GLU A 135 -21.69 -10.46 3.97
N PRO A 136 -21.18 -11.71 4.07
CA PRO A 136 -20.30 -12.26 3.06
C PRO A 136 -20.97 -12.37 1.70
N MET A 137 -20.20 -12.07 0.65
CA MET A 137 -20.63 -12.18 -0.75
C MET A 137 -19.67 -13.09 -1.52
N GLN A 138 -20.05 -13.43 -2.76
CA GLN A 138 -19.22 -14.27 -3.61
C GLN A 138 -17.91 -13.56 -3.97
N ALA A 139 -16.79 -14.12 -3.52
CA ALA A 139 -15.46 -13.60 -3.83
C ALA A 139 -15.12 -13.73 -5.31
N VAL A 140 -14.39 -12.74 -5.84
CA VAL A 140 -13.88 -12.73 -7.21
C VAL A 140 -12.36 -12.81 -7.13
N VAL A 141 -11.82 -14.03 -7.33
CA VAL A 141 -10.39 -14.32 -7.12
C VAL A 141 -9.65 -14.76 -8.39
N ASP A 142 -10.39 -15.05 -9.46
CA ASP A 142 -9.85 -15.48 -10.75
C ASP A 142 -10.04 -14.35 -11.76
N PRO A 143 -8.96 -13.76 -12.32
CA PRO A 143 -9.05 -12.64 -13.24
C PRO A 143 -9.79 -13.00 -14.54
N PHE A 144 -9.71 -14.25 -15.01
CA PHE A 144 -10.43 -14.67 -16.21
C PHE A 144 -11.93 -14.78 -15.96
N LYS A 145 -12.32 -15.26 -14.77
CA LYS A 145 -13.72 -15.28 -14.36
C LYS A 145 -14.25 -13.87 -14.10
N ALA A 146 -13.42 -12.99 -13.55
CA ALA A 146 -13.77 -11.59 -13.30
C ALA A 146 -14.14 -10.81 -14.56
N MET A 147 -13.61 -11.19 -15.72
CA MET A 147 -13.89 -10.57 -17.02
C MET A 147 -15.17 -11.07 -17.69
N LYS A 148 -15.82 -12.09 -17.16
CA LYS A 148 -17.07 -12.61 -17.73
C LYS A 148 -18.24 -11.69 -17.43
N ALA A 149 -19.24 -11.68 -18.32
CA ALA A 149 -20.42 -10.82 -18.20
C ALA A 149 -21.27 -11.10 -16.95
N ASP A 150 -21.24 -12.33 -16.43
CA ASP A 150 -21.97 -12.78 -15.24
C ASP A 150 -21.20 -12.62 -13.93
N ALA A 151 -19.96 -12.10 -14.00
CA ALA A 151 -19.15 -11.88 -12.81
C ALA A 151 -19.71 -10.77 -11.91
N PRO A 152 -19.64 -10.92 -10.57
CA PRO A 152 -19.95 -9.81 -9.67
C PRO A 152 -19.06 -8.60 -9.96
N VAL A 153 -19.64 -7.42 -10.11
CA VAL A 153 -18.89 -6.17 -10.28
C VAL A 153 -18.42 -5.69 -8.92
N LEU A 154 -17.10 -5.61 -8.70
CA LEU A 154 -16.50 -5.24 -7.41
C LEU A 154 -16.61 -3.73 -7.16
N ARG A 155 -16.30 -2.89 -8.17
CA ARG A 155 -16.22 -1.44 -8.04
C ARG A 155 -17.54 -0.76 -8.37
N LYS A 156 -18.61 -1.14 -7.66
CA LYS A 156 -19.95 -0.53 -7.77
C LYS A 156 -20.03 0.90 -7.25
N ASP A 157 -19.01 1.32 -6.51
CA ASP A 157 -18.84 2.69 -6.03
C ASP A 157 -18.57 3.70 -7.16
N LYS A 158 -18.20 3.22 -8.36
CA LYS A 158 -17.98 4.05 -9.53
C LYS A 158 -19.23 4.11 -10.39
N GLU A 159 -19.67 5.32 -10.68
CA GLU A 159 -20.82 5.56 -11.55
C GLU A 159 -20.63 4.96 -12.95
N GLY A 160 -21.63 4.28 -13.45
CA GLY A 160 -21.60 3.65 -14.77
C GLY A 160 -20.75 2.39 -14.89
N LYS A 161 -20.18 1.88 -13.79
CA LYS A 161 -19.35 0.68 -13.81
C LYS A 161 -20.21 -0.59 -13.93
N THR A 162 -20.00 -1.33 -15.01
CA THR A 162 -20.79 -2.54 -15.35
C THR A 162 -19.94 -3.81 -15.42
N ASP A 163 -18.61 -3.70 -15.26
CA ASP A 163 -17.67 -4.81 -15.32
C ASP A 163 -16.48 -4.61 -14.36
N ASN A 164 -15.55 -5.56 -14.33
CA ASN A 164 -14.36 -5.52 -13.51
C ASN A 164 -13.12 -5.03 -14.28
N HIS A 165 -13.28 -4.51 -15.48
CA HIS A 165 -12.19 -3.95 -16.26
C HIS A 165 -11.82 -2.58 -15.70
N ILE A 166 -10.57 -2.43 -15.22
CA ILE A 166 -10.12 -1.19 -14.57
C ILE A 166 -9.45 -0.27 -15.58
N TRP A 167 -8.63 -0.84 -16.49
CA TRP A 167 -7.72 -0.04 -17.26
C TRP A 167 -7.24 -0.78 -18.50
N HIS A 168 -7.09 -0.05 -19.60
CA HIS A 168 -6.51 -0.51 -20.86
C HIS A 168 -5.35 0.39 -21.26
N TRP A 169 -4.25 -0.21 -21.68
CA TRP A 169 -3.08 0.51 -22.14
C TRP A 169 -2.49 -0.19 -23.36
N GLU A 170 -2.15 0.60 -24.35
CA GLU A 170 -1.52 0.13 -25.57
C GLU A 170 -0.30 0.95 -25.92
N THR A 171 0.69 0.34 -26.53
CA THR A 171 1.87 1.00 -27.08
C THR A 171 2.39 0.21 -28.27
N GLY A 172 3.10 0.91 -29.16
CA GLY A 172 3.69 0.30 -30.36
C GLY A 172 2.78 0.43 -31.59
N ASP A 173 3.03 -0.42 -32.56
CA ASP A 173 2.34 -0.45 -33.86
C ASP A 173 1.78 -1.85 -34.08
N ALA A 174 0.46 -2.00 -33.91
CA ALA A 174 -0.22 -3.27 -34.00
C ALA A 174 -0.13 -3.88 -35.40
N GLU A 175 -0.27 -3.06 -36.45
CA GLU A 175 -0.23 -3.54 -37.84
C GLU A 175 1.15 -4.08 -38.23
N LYS A 176 2.22 -3.38 -37.87
CA LYS A 176 3.58 -3.84 -38.11
C LYS A 176 3.87 -5.10 -37.31
N THR A 177 3.42 -5.17 -36.06
CA THR A 177 3.58 -6.37 -35.21
C THR A 177 2.90 -7.58 -35.85
N GLU A 178 1.66 -7.43 -36.30
CA GLU A 178 0.93 -8.49 -37.01
C GLU A 178 1.63 -8.94 -38.30
N GLN A 179 2.15 -7.98 -39.08
CA GLN A 179 2.91 -8.31 -40.30
C GLN A 179 4.18 -9.11 -40.00
N VAL A 180 4.89 -8.78 -38.94
CA VAL A 180 6.08 -9.53 -38.50
C VAL A 180 5.70 -10.97 -38.13
N PHE A 181 4.63 -11.16 -37.36
CA PHE A 181 4.14 -12.51 -37.02
C PHE A 181 3.72 -13.31 -38.24
N LYS A 182 2.98 -12.69 -39.17
CA LYS A 182 2.55 -13.37 -40.43
C LYS A 182 3.70 -13.81 -41.32
N ASN A 183 4.81 -13.08 -41.30
CA ASN A 183 5.98 -13.34 -42.14
C ASN A 183 7.11 -14.09 -41.40
N ALA A 184 6.93 -14.46 -40.16
CA ALA A 184 7.90 -15.19 -39.37
C ALA A 184 7.97 -16.66 -39.84
N ASP A 185 9.17 -17.19 -39.98
CA ASP A 185 9.36 -18.61 -40.34
C ASP A 185 8.90 -19.56 -39.25
N VAL A 186 8.99 -19.12 -37.98
CA VAL A 186 8.53 -19.88 -36.81
C VAL A 186 7.88 -18.93 -35.83
N VAL A 187 6.68 -19.30 -35.37
CA VAL A 187 5.96 -18.61 -34.29
C VAL A 187 5.79 -19.58 -33.13
N VAL A 188 6.17 -19.15 -31.93
CA VAL A 188 5.96 -19.90 -30.69
C VAL A 188 4.99 -19.13 -29.82
N GLU A 189 3.94 -19.81 -29.35
CA GLU A 189 2.98 -19.27 -28.40
C GLU A 189 2.98 -20.12 -27.14
N GLU A 190 3.11 -19.48 -25.98
CA GLU A 190 3.16 -20.15 -24.69
C GLU A 190 2.34 -19.37 -23.66
N LYS A 191 1.54 -20.09 -22.88
CA LYS A 191 0.79 -19.53 -21.76
C LYS A 191 1.54 -19.79 -20.46
N VAL A 192 2.09 -18.74 -19.88
CA VAL A 192 2.81 -18.81 -18.60
C VAL A 192 1.89 -18.45 -17.45
N TYR A 193 1.77 -19.33 -16.47
CA TYR A 193 1.03 -19.08 -15.24
C TYR A 193 1.99 -18.71 -14.10
N LEU A 194 1.88 -17.48 -13.62
CA LEU A 194 2.61 -16.99 -12.45
C LEU A 194 1.65 -16.93 -11.27
N PRO A 195 1.77 -17.84 -10.29
CA PRO A 195 0.92 -17.80 -9.10
C PRO A 195 1.23 -16.57 -8.26
N ARG A 196 0.25 -16.10 -7.50
CA ARG A 196 0.48 -15.07 -6.49
C ARG A 196 1.40 -15.62 -5.41
N ILE A 197 2.36 -14.80 -4.99
CA ILE A 197 3.28 -15.10 -3.90
C ILE A 197 3.18 -14.01 -2.83
N HIS A 198 3.44 -14.39 -1.60
CA HIS A 198 3.63 -13.46 -0.49
C HIS A 198 5.13 -13.32 -0.22
N VAL A 199 5.63 -12.11 -0.23
CA VAL A 199 7.06 -11.80 -0.09
C VAL A 199 7.59 -12.10 1.30
N CYS A 200 6.74 -12.05 2.33
CA CYS A 200 7.08 -12.28 3.75
C CYS A 200 8.22 -11.35 4.23
N SER A 201 8.11 -10.08 3.92
CA SER A 201 9.09 -9.07 4.36
C SER A 201 9.22 -9.07 5.88
N ILE A 202 10.47 -9.05 6.38
CA ILE A 202 10.74 -8.98 7.82
C ILE A 202 10.29 -7.64 8.37
N GLU A 203 10.61 -6.53 7.69
CA GLU A 203 10.00 -5.23 7.97
C GLU A 203 8.65 -5.14 7.26
N THR A 204 7.58 -4.97 8.03
CA THR A 204 6.24 -4.69 7.51
C THR A 204 6.08 -3.21 7.18
N CYS A 205 5.06 -2.86 6.40
CA CYS A 205 4.75 -1.46 6.10
C CYS A 205 4.32 -0.73 7.37
N GLY A 206 4.87 0.48 7.58
CA GLY A 206 4.55 1.32 8.71
C GLY A 206 4.80 2.78 8.42
N CYS A 207 4.26 3.64 9.27
CA CYS A 207 4.53 5.07 9.21
C CYS A 207 4.47 5.70 10.61
N VAL A 208 5.19 6.80 10.77
CA VAL A 208 5.07 7.74 11.88
C VAL A 208 4.74 9.10 11.29
N ALA A 209 3.68 9.73 11.74
CA ALA A 209 3.22 11.02 11.25
C ALA A 209 3.27 12.06 12.36
N SER A 210 3.78 13.25 12.06
CA SER A 210 3.82 14.39 12.96
C SER A 210 3.32 15.64 12.26
N PHE A 211 2.28 16.23 12.79
CA PHE A 211 1.73 17.49 12.30
C PHE A 211 2.07 18.62 13.27
N ASP A 212 2.67 19.70 12.75
CA ASP A 212 2.96 20.91 13.52
C ASP A 212 1.87 21.96 13.21
N PRO A 213 0.98 22.26 14.19
CA PRO A 213 -0.07 23.24 13.97
C PRO A 213 0.46 24.67 13.85
N ALA A 214 1.69 24.97 14.29
CA ALA A 214 2.26 26.31 14.23
C ALA A 214 2.57 26.73 12.78
N ASP A 215 3.08 25.83 11.96
CA ASP A 215 3.39 26.10 10.55
C ASP A 215 2.51 25.33 9.55
N GLY A 216 1.63 24.47 10.04
CA GLY A 216 0.73 23.66 9.24
C GLY A 216 1.43 22.58 8.43
N LYS A 217 2.62 22.13 8.85
CA LYS A 217 3.44 21.13 8.15
C LYS A 217 3.23 19.73 8.71
N LEU A 218 3.14 18.77 7.79
CA LEU A 218 3.08 17.34 8.07
C LEU A 218 4.42 16.70 7.71
N THR A 219 5.03 15.99 8.66
CA THR A 219 6.19 15.13 8.40
C THR A 219 5.78 13.67 8.60
N VAL A 220 6.09 12.81 7.62
CA VAL A 220 5.78 11.38 7.67
C VAL A 220 7.05 10.59 7.41
N TRP A 221 7.45 9.77 8.37
CA TRP A 221 8.45 8.72 8.20
C TRP A 221 7.70 7.45 7.82
N MET A 222 8.06 6.82 6.72
CA MET A 222 7.34 5.63 6.28
C MET A 222 8.21 4.68 5.48
N THR A 223 7.82 3.42 5.48
CA THR A 223 8.41 2.37 4.66
C THR A 223 7.97 2.59 3.20
N THR A 224 8.80 3.27 2.42
CA THR A 224 8.52 3.53 1.00
C THR A 224 9.81 3.68 0.20
N GLN A 225 9.78 3.25 -1.06
CA GLN A 225 10.83 3.50 -2.05
C GLN A 225 10.52 4.73 -2.94
N ALA A 226 9.35 5.36 -2.76
CA ALA A 226 8.86 6.43 -3.63
C ALA A 226 8.38 7.65 -2.83
N PRO A 227 9.23 8.32 -2.04
CA PRO A 227 8.82 9.42 -1.18
C PRO A 227 8.19 10.59 -1.94
N HIS A 228 8.65 10.88 -3.16
CA HIS A 228 8.11 11.96 -3.98
C HIS A 228 6.68 11.64 -4.46
N ALA A 229 6.43 10.43 -4.95
CA ALA A 229 5.10 10.00 -5.38
C ALA A 229 4.11 10.01 -4.20
N ILE A 230 4.54 9.54 -3.04
CA ILE A 230 3.71 9.56 -1.82
C ILE A 230 3.35 10.99 -1.42
N ARG A 231 4.30 11.93 -1.47
CA ARG A 231 4.02 13.35 -1.19
C ARG A 231 2.94 13.89 -2.11
N THR A 232 3.04 13.62 -3.40
CA THR A 232 2.04 14.04 -4.38
C THR A 232 0.66 13.45 -4.08
N VAL A 233 0.58 12.15 -3.74
CA VAL A 233 -0.68 11.49 -3.36
C VAL A 233 -1.28 12.12 -2.11
N PHE A 234 -0.48 12.38 -1.07
CA PHE A 234 -0.97 13.07 0.12
C PHE A 234 -1.55 14.46 -0.20
N ALA A 235 -0.86 15.23 -1.05
CA ALA A 235 -1.34 16.55 -1.46
C ALA A 235 -2.62 16.48 -2.28
N LEU A 236 -2.78 15.48 -3.14
CA LEU A 236 -4.02 15.25 -3.90
C LEU A 236 -5.20 14.94 -2.97
N VAL A 237 -4.98 14.13 -1.94
CA VAL A 237 -6.03 13.72 -1.00
C VAL A 237 -6.34 14.81 0.02
N ALA A 238 -5.34 15.52 0.55
CA ALA A 238 -5.47 16.41 1.70
C ALA A 238 -5.16 17.88 1.40
N GLY A 239 -4.96 18.24 0.13
CA GLY A 239 -4.70 19.63 -0.27
C GLY A 239 -5.84 20.59 0.10
N HIS A 240 -7.08 20.16 -0.01
CA HIS A 240 -8.28 20.94 0.34
C HIS A 240 -8.42 21.24 1.85
N VAL A 241 -7.71 20.50 2.72
CA VAL A 241 -7.63 20.79 4.16
C VAL A 241 -6.32 21.50 4.54
N GLY A 242 -5.56 22.01 3.58
CA GLY A 242 -4.38 22.83 3.79
C GLY A 242 -3.04 22.08 3.68
N LEU A 243 -3.03 20.81 3.27
CA LEU A 243 -1.81 20.03 3.08
C LEU A 243 -1.40 19.99 1.60
N SER A 244 -0.94 21.12 1.08
CA SER A 244 -0.29 21.20 -0.23
C SER A 244 1.12 20.57 -0.20
N GLU A 245 1.72 20.31 -1.37
CA GLU A 245 3.01 19.57 -1.43
C GLU A 245 4.13 20.23 -0.60
N GLU A 246 4.20 21.56 -0.58
CA GLU A 246 5.21 22.30 0.20
C GLU A 246 5.01 22.20 1.72
N LYS A 247 3.83 21.76 2.17
CA LYS A 247 3.51 21.50 3.58
C LYS A 247 3.78 20.07 4.01
N ILE A 248 4.16 19.19 3.08
CA ILE A 248 4.33 17.76 3.33
C ILE A 248 5.79 17.36 3.13
N ARG A 249 6.37 16.71 4.12
CA ARG A 249 7.68 16.08 4.06
C ARG A 249 7.56 14.59 4.28
N ILE A 250 7.97 13.81 3.28
CA ILE A 250 8.05 12.34 3.38
C ILE A 250 9.51 11.95 3.57
N ILE A 251 9.78 11.18 4.61
CA ILE A 251 11.10 10.65 4.93
C ILE A 251 11.05 9.13 4.80
N SER A 252 11.89 8.60 3.93
CA SER A 252 12.11 7.15 3.80
C SER A 252 13.34 6.79 4.63
N PRO A 253 13.20 6.15 5.80
CA PRO A 253 14.32 5.62 6.58
C PRO A 253 15.00 4.46 5.84
N ASP A 254 15.81 3.68 6.56
CA ASP A 254 16.28 2.40 6.04
C ASP A 254 15.07 1.48 5.79
N ILE A 255 15.11 0.73 4.72
CA ILE A 255 14.03 -0.17 4.31
C ILE A 255 14.51 -1.62 4.43
N GLY A 256 13.77 -2.41 5.17
CA GLY A 256 14.02 -3.83 5.37
C GLY A 256 13.40 -4.75 4.33
#